data_d76649ea9be4b4fcf25254d5d1a4270a
#
_entry.id   d76649ea9be4b4fcf25254d5d1a4270a
#
_cell.length_a   1.000
_cell.length_b   1.000
_cell.length_c   1.000
_cell.angle_alpha   90.00
_cell.angle_beta   90.00
_cell.angle_gamma   90.00
#
_symmetry.space_group_name_H-M   'P 1'
#
loop_
_entity.id
_entity.type
_entity.pdbx_description
1 polymer ?
#
loop_
_entity_poly.entity_id
_entity_poly.type
_entity_poly.pdbx_seq_one_letter_code
_entity_poly.pdbx_strand_id
1 'polypeptide(L)'
;MRTPYCVADYLLDRLTDCGADHLFGVPGDYNLQFLDHVIASPDICWVGCANELNAAYAADGYARCKGFSALLTTFGVGELSAMNGIAGSFAEYVPVLHIVGAPGMASQQRGELLHHTLGDGEFRHFYR
;
A
#
# COMPACT_ATOMS: atom_id res chain seq x y z
N MET A 1 -27.04 0.75 6.76
CA MET A 1 -26.37 0.26 7.99
C MET A 1 -24.91 0.69 7.89
N ARG A 2 -24.36 1.36 8.92
CA ARG A 2 -22.93 1.61 8.95
C ARG A 2 -22.21 0.27 9.12
N THR A 3 -21.27 -0.05 8.24
CA THR A 3 -20.35 -1.18 8.44
C THR A 3 -19.62 -0.99 9.78
N PRO A 4 -19.36 -2.06 10.54
CA PRO A 4 -18.59 -1.95 11.77
C PRO A 4 -17.22 -1.33 11.48
N TYR A 5 -16.75 -0.43 12.33
CA TYR A 5 -15.42 0.16 12.26
C TYR A 5 -14.35 -0.94 12.32
N CYS A 6 -13.45 -0.96 11.36
CA CYS A 6 -12.45 -2.03 11.21
C CYS A 6 -11.02 -1.47 11.10
N VAL A 7 -10.04 -2.36 10.94
CA VAL A 7 -8.63 -1.98 10.83
C VAL A 7 -8.36 -1.07 9.62
N ALA A 8 -9.08 -1.28 8.51
CA ALA A 8 -8.96 -0.42 7.34
C ALA A 8 -9.38 1.02 7.65
N ASP A 9 -10.52 1.20 8.33
CA ASP A 9 -11.02 2.52 8.71
C ASP A 9 -10.05 3.20 9.68
N TYR A 10 -9.54 2.45 10.67
CA TYR A 10 -8.52 2.96 11.59
C TYR A 10 -7.25 3.44 10.87
N LEU A 11 -6.78 2.67 9.87
CA LEU A 11 -5.60 3.05 9.11
C LEU A 11 -5.85 4.34 8.30
N LEU A 12 -7.02 4.47 7.68
CA LEU A 12 -7.38 5.70 6.95
C LEU A 12 -7.44 6.91 7.87
N ASP A 13 -8.04 6.78 9.07
CA ASP A 13 -8.05 7.84 10.07
C ASP A 13 -6.62 8.26 10.45
N ARG A 14 -5.71 7.29 10.65
CA ARG A 14 -4.31 7.60 10.99
C ARG A 14 -3.56 8.27 9.84
N LEU A 15 -3.82 7.90 8.59
CA LEU A 15 -3.24 8.59 7.43
C LEU A 15 -3.68 10.05 7.40
N THR A 16 -4.96 10.29 7.62
CA THR A 16 -5.53 11.65 7.70
C THR A 16 -4.92 12.46 8.84
N ASP A 17 -4.77 11.86 10.02
CA ASP A 17 -4.11 12.50 11.17
C ASP A 17 -2.64 12.87 10.89
N CYS A 18 -1.96 12.10 10.06
CA CYS A 18 -0.60 12.39 9.58
C CYS A 18 -0.57 13.45 8.46
N GLY A 19 -1.72 13.92 8.00
CA GLY A 19 -1.83 14.95 6.98
C GLY A 19 -1.89 14.43 5.53
N ALA A 20 -2.06 13.11 5.32
CA ALA A 20 -2.32 12.55 3.99
C ALA A 20 -3.80 12.67 3.65
N ASP A 21 -4.11 13.32 2.54
CA ASP A 21 -5.44 13.39 1.94
C ASP A 21 -5.50 12.64 0.59
N HIS A 22 -4.39 12.02 0.18
CA HIS A 22 -4.28 11.20 -1.03
C HIS A 22 -3.54 9.90 -0.74
N LEU A 23 -4.01 8.81 -1.36
CA LEU A 23 -3.36 7.50 -1.36
C LEU A 23 -3.02 7.12 -2.81
N PHE A 24 -1.74 6.91 -3.09
CA PHE A 24 -1.23 6.55 -4.42
C PHE A 24 -1.08 5.04 -4.53
N GLY A 25 -1.24 4.49 -5.73
CA GLY A 25 -0.99 3.05 -5.88
C GLY A 25 -1.58 2.42 -7.13
N VAL A 26 -1.56 1.09 -7.12
CA VAL A 26 -2.12 0.25 -8.17
C VAL A 26 -3.04 -0.80 -7.53
N PRO A 27 -4.28 -0.98 -8.04
CA PRO A 27 -5.16 -2.02 -7.56
C PRO A 27 -4.58 -3.42 -7.82
N GLY A 28 -4.79 -4.33 -6.89
CA GLY A 28 -4.45 -5.75 -7.02
C GLY A 28 -5.35 -6.58 -6.14
N ASP A 29 -5.52 -7.87 -6.44
CA ASP A 29 -6.50 -8.74 -5.78
C ASP A 29 -6.39 -8.76 -4.26
N TYR A 30 -5.19 -8.56 -3.73
CA TYR A 30 -4.94 -8.57 -2.28
C TYR A 30 -5.15 -7.23 -1.58
N ASN A 31 -5.49 -6.17 -2.31
CA ASN A 31 -5.78 -4.86 -1.73
C ASN A 31 -7.17 -4.29 -2.10
N LEU A 32 -7.97 -4.99 -2.91
CA LEU A 32 -9.27 -4.50 -3.37
C LEU A 32 -10.23 -4.21 -2.20
N GLN A 33 -10.28 -5.09 -1.20
CA GLN A 33 -11.14 -4.88 -0.02
C GLN A 33 -10.74 -3.61 0.76
N PHE A 34 -9.45 -3.34 0.89
CA PHE A 34 -8.98 -2.10 1.49
C PHE A 34 -9.34 -0.89 0.62
N LEU A 35 -9.23 -1.02 -0.71
CA LEU A 35 -9.63 0.05 -1.64
C LEU A 35 -11.12 0.39 -1.56
N ASP A 36 -12.00 -0.56 -1.26
CA ASP A 36 -13.42 -0.27 -1.03
C ASP A 36 -13.60 0.72 0.13
N HIS A 37 -12.81 0.58 1.21
CA HIS A 37 -12.79 1.53 2.32
C HIS A 37 -12.21 2.88 1.92
N VAL A 38 -11.13 2.89 1.13
CA VAL A 38 -10.51 4.12 0.61
C VAL A 38 -11.52 4.92 -0.23
N ILE A 39 -12.22 4.24 -1.16
CA ILE A 39 -13.21 4.88 -2.04
C ILE A 39 -14.43 5.39 -1.24
N ALA A 40 -14.78 4.70 -0.16
CA ALA A 40 -15.87 5.12 0.73
C ALA A 40 -15.46 6.23 1.72
N SER A 41 -14.17 6.49 1.90
CA SER A 41 -13.68 7.53 2.79
C SER A 41 -13.94 8.92 2.21
N PRO A 42 -14.48 9.87 2.99
CA PRO A 42 -14.62 11.25 2.56
C PRO A 42 -13.31 12.04 2.62
N ASP A 43 -12.28 11.53 3.32
CA ASP A 43 -11.08 12.27 3.70
C ASP A 43 -9.84 11.86 2.89
N ILE A 44 -9.87 10.69 2.24
CA ILE A 44 -8.76 10.16 1.44
C ILE A 44 -9.18 10.01 -0.04
N CYS A 45 -8.45 10.66 -0.92
CA CYS A 45 -8.61 10.55 -2.36
C CYS A 45 -7.71 9.42 -2.91
N TRP A 46 -8.29 8.44 -3.61
CA TRP A 46 -7.52 7.42 -4.33
C TRP A 46 -6.92 7.98 -5.62
N VAL A 47 -5.61 7.84 -5.78
CA VAL A 47 -4.86 8.20 -6.99
C VAL A 47 -4.27 6.94 -7.62
N GLY A 48 -5.02 6.33 -8.54
CA GLY A 48 -4.55 5.20 -9.33
C GLY A 48 -3.46 5.63 -10.31
N CYS A 49 -2.35 4.90 -10.31
CA CYS A 49 -1.17 5.20 -11.12
C CYS A 49 -0.98 4.17 -12.24
N ALA A 50 -0.15 4.48 -13.24
CA ALA A 50 0.11 3.62 -14.39
C ALA A 50 0.87 2.33 -14.01
N ASN A 51 1.74 2.41 -13.00
CA ASN A 51 2.42 1.29 -12.36
C ASN A 51 2.92 1.69 -10.97
N GLU A 52 3.45 0.74 -10.21
CA GLU A 52 3.84 0.93 -8.82
C GLU A 52 5.07 1.83 -8.65
N LEU A 53 6.02 1.80 -9.59
CA LEU A 53 7.16 2.72 -9.57
C LEU A 53 6.69 4.17 -9.77
N ASN A 54 5.77 4.38 -10.70
CA ASN A 54 5.14 5.68 -10.91
C ASN A 54 4.39 6.14 -9.65
N ALA A 55 3.65 5.22 -9.00
CA ALA A 55 2.97 5.51 -7.74
C ALA A 55 3.94 5.87 -6.61
N ALA A 56 5.06 5.16 -6.50
CA ALA A 56 6.09 5.45 -5.50
C ALA A 56 6.71 6.84 -5.69
N TYR A 57 7.02 7.23 -6.92
CA TYR A 57 7.52 8.58 -7.21
C TYR A 57 6.45 9.68 -6.99
N ALA A 58 5.18 9.38 -7.28
CA ALA A 58 4.09 10.30 -6.99
C ALA A 58 3.92 10.51 -5.47
N ALA A 59 3.98 9.43 -4.69
CA ALA A 59 3.94 9.48 -3.24
C ALA A 59 5.14 10.24 -2.64
N ASP A 60 6.35 10.01 -3.17
CA ASP A 60 7.56 10.76 -2.79
C ASP A 60 7.39 12.25 -3.03
N GLY A 61 7.02 12.64 -4.25
CA GLY A 61 6.80 14.04 -4.60
C GLY A 61 5.74 14.71 -3.74
N TYR A 62 4.63 14.00 -3.46
CA TYR A 62 3.59 14.48 -2.57
C TYR A 62 4.10 14.68 -1.14
N ALA A 63 4.84 13.69 -0.58
CA ALA A 63 5.40 13.79 0.76
C ALA A 63 6.36 14.97 0.91
N ARG A 64 7.16 15.27 -0.12
CA ARG A 64 8.05 16.44 -0.13
C ARG A 64 7.29 17.78 -0.02
N CYS A 65 6.06 17.82 -0.54
CA CYS A 65 5.23 19.02 -0.50
C CYS A 65 4.34 19.12 0.75
N LYS A 66 3.80 17.98 1.18
CA LYS A 66 2.80 17.89 2.26
C LYS A 66 3.37 17.42 3.61
N GLY A 67 4.57 16.86 3.62
CA GLY A 67 5.24 16.35 4.81
C GLY A 67 5.02 14.86 5.09
N PHE A 68 4.03 14.22 4.48
CA PHE A 68 3.74 12.79 4.61
C PHE A 68 2.93 12.27 3.43
N SER A 69 3.09 10.99 3.08
CA SER A 69 2.32 10.33 2.03
C SER A 69 2.15 8.83 2.32
N ALA A 70 1.26 8.20 1.55
CA ALA A 70 1.10 6.75 1.55
C ALA A 70 1.03 6.18 0.14
N LEU A 71 1.57 4.97 -0.02
CA LEU A 71 1.59 4.17 -1.23
C LEU A 71 0.93 2.82 -0.95
N LEU A 72 0.06 2.35 -1.85
CA LEU A 72 -0.58 1.05 -1.78
C LEU A 72 -0.19 0.18 -2.97
N THR A 73 0.32 -1.01 -2.70
CA THR A 73 0.65 -2.02 -3.72
C THR A 73 0.12 -3.39 -3.33
N THR A 74 0.08 -4.33 -4.28
CA THR A 74 0.02 -5.75 -3.95
C THR A 74 1.39 -6.25 -3.49
N PHE A 75 1.42 -7.37 -2.75
CA PHE A 75 2.68 -8.01 -2.34
C PHE A 75 3.46 -8.56 -3.54
N GLY A 76 4.73 -8.85 -3.33
CA GLY A 76 5.61 -9.46 -4.33
C GLY A 76 5.87 -8.52 -5.50
N VAL A 77 5.26 -8.78 -6.64
CA VAL A 77 5.52 -8.03 -7.88
C VAL A 77 5.23 -6.53 -7.78
N GLY A 78 4.22 -6.13 -7.02
CA GLY A 78 3.89 -4.72 -6.82
C GLY A 78 4.90 -4.01 -5.92
N GLU A 79 5.26 -4.64 -4.79
CA GLU A 79 6.29 -4.12 -3.88
C GLU A 79 7.63 -3.95 -4.59
N LEU A 80 8.04 -4.97 -5.33
CA LEU A 80 9.30 -4.95 -6.10
C LEU A 80 9.31 -3.83 -7.12
N SER A 81 8.21 -3.66 -7.84
CA SER A 81 8.06 -2.58 -8.82
C SER A 81 8.23 -1.19 -8.18
N ALA A 82 7.75 -1.00 -6.95
CA ALA A 82 7.85 0.24 -6.21
C ALA A 82 9.24 0.49 -5.58
N MET A 83 10.08 -0.53 -5.47
CA MET A 83 11.30 -0.54 -4.65
C MET A 83 12.25 0.62 -4.92
N ASN A 84 12.47 0.98 -6.19
CA ASN A 84 13.38 2.08 -6.52
C ASN A 84 12.88 3.43 -5.97
N GLY A 85 11.58 3.69 -6.04
CA GLY A 85 10.99 4.91 -5.49
C GLY A 85 11.08 4.92 -3.96
N ILE A 86 10.75 3.79 -3.31
CA ILE A 86 10.84 3.64 -1.85
C ILE A 86 12.30 3.77 -1.37
N ALA A 87 13.26 3.17 -2.07
CA ALA A 87 14.67 3.31 -1.75
C ALA A 87 15.15 4.76 -1.82
N GLY A 88 14.67 5.52 -2.80
CA GLY A 88 14.94 6.95 -2.92
C GLY A 88 14.35 7.75 -1.77
N SER A 89 13.07 7.53 -1.45
CA SER A 89 12.40 8.17 -0.31
C SER A 89 13.12 7.86 1.00
N PHE A 90 13.52 6.61 1.22
CA PHE A 90 14.26 6.18 2.41
C PHE A 90 15.61 6.89 2.52
N ALA A 91 16.38 6.94 1.42
CA ALA A 91 17.71 7.56 1.39
C ALA A 91 17.67 9.06 1.72
N GLU A 92 16.56 9.73 1.39
CA GLU A 92 16.39 11.17 1.62
C GLU A 92 15.49 11.50 2.80
N TYR A 93 15.12 10.50 3.62
CA TYR A 93 14.22 10.68 4.78
C TYR A 93 12.85 11.27 4.42
N VAL A 94 12.35 10.99 3.22
CA VAL A 94 11.01 11.39 2.79
C VAL A 94 9.98 10.43 3.39
N PRO A 95 9.02 10.90 4.19
CA PRO A 95 8.12 10.01 4.93
C PRO A 95 6.99 9.49 4.03
N VAL A 96 7.21 8.32 3.44
CA VAL A 96 6.22 7.57 2.65
C VAL A 96 5.88 6.28 3.38
N LEU A 97 4.62 6.08 3.77
CA LEU A 97 4.13 4.81 4.30
C LEU A 97 3.79 3.87 3.15
N HIS A 98 4.49 2.75 3.05
CA HIS A 98 4.17 1.72 2.05
C HIS A 98 3.22 0.67 2.65
N ILE A 99 1.99 0.64 2.18
CA ILE A 99 0.95 -0.32 2.55
C ILE A 99 0.95 -1.43 1.50
N VAL A 100 1.01 -2.68 1.95
CA VAL A 100 1.09 -3.83 1.05
C VAL A 100 -0.07 -4.78 1.31
N GLY A 101 -0.90 -4.99 0.30
CA GLY A 101 -1.94 -6.01 0.34
C GLY A 101 -1.32 -7.40 0.16
N ALA A 102 -1.54 -8.29 1.12
CA ALA A 102 -0.97 -9.63 1.14
C ALA A 102 -2.05 -10.71 1.36
N PRO A 103 -1.78 -11.98 1.03
CA PRO A 103 -2.68 -13.08 1.33
C PRO A 103 -3.01 -13.17 2.82
N GLY A 104 -4.21 -13.64 3.14
CA GLY A 104 -4.63 -13.85 4.53
C GLY A 104 -3.66 -14.74 5.29
N MET A 105 -3.48 -14.49 6.58
CA MET A 105 -2.50 -15.20 7.43
C MET A 105 -2.63 -16.72 7.38
N ALA A 106 -3.87 -17.25 7.28
CA ALA A 106 -4.09 -18.69 7.17
C ALA A 106 -3.51 -19.29 5.88
N SER A 107 -3.63 -18.57 4.75
CA SER A 107 -3.02 -18.99 3.47
C SER A 107 -1.50 -18.93 3.52
N GLN A 108 -0.94 -17.89 4.16
CA GLN A 108 0.49 -17.77 4.37
C GLN A 108 1.04 -18.91 5.25
N GLN A 109 0.35 -19.25 6.35
CA GLN A 109 0.74 -20.35 7.25
C GLN A 109 0.72 -21.72 6.57
N ARG A 110 -0.21 -21.92 5.61
CA ARG A 110 -0.28 -23.17 4.84
C ARG A 110 0.70 -23.23 3.68
N GLY A 111 1.41 -22.14 3.37
CA GLY A 111 2.33 -22.07 2.23
C GLY A 111 1.61 -22.27 0.88
N GLU A 112 0.39 -21.73 0.76
CA GLU A 112 -0.42 -21.93 -0.46
C GLU A 112 0.27 -21.33 -1.68
N LEU A 113 0.21 -22.08 -2.80
CA LEU A 113 0.70 -21.58 -4.09
C LEU A 113 -0.29 -20.57 -4.67
N LEU A 114 -0.02 -19.30 -4.46
CA LEU A 114 -0.84 -18.19 -4.93
C LEU A 114 -0.08 -17.37 -5.98
N HIS A 115 -0.80 -16.65 -6.83
CA HIS A 115 -0.18 -15.72 -7.77
C HIS A 115 0.61 -14.65 -7.01
N HIS A 116 1.67 -14.14 -7.62
CA HIS A 116 2.67 -13.23 -7.06
C HIS A 116 3.62 -13.88 -6.04
N THR A 117 3.49 -15.17 -5.72
CA THR A 117 4.49 -15.90 -4.94
C THR A 117 5.58 -16.47 -5.87
N LEU A 118 6.74 -16.79 -5.30
CA LEU A 118 7.78 -17.53 -6.01
C LEU A 118 7.53 -19.05 -6.02
N GLY A 119 6.45 -19.52 -5.39
CA GLY A 119 6.09 -20.92 -5.33
C GLY A 119 6.87 -21.75 -4.32
N ASP A 120 7.60 -21.12 -3.42
CA ASP A 120 8.44 -21.75 -2.38
C ASP A 120 7.81 -21.69 -0.98
N GLY A 121 6.58 -21.17 -0.87
CA GLY A 121 5.86 -21.02 0.40
C GLY A 121 6.31 -19.82 1.25
N GLU A 122 7.28 -19.03 0.80
CA GLU A 122 7.73 -17.82 1.49
C GLU A 122 7.03 -16.58 0.92
N PHE A 123 6.42 -15.78 1.79
CA PHE A 123 5.69 -14.56 1.40
C PHE A 123 6.41 -13.26 1.76
N ARG A 124 7.61 -13.35 2.35
CA ARG A 124 8.34 -12.21 2.92
C ARG A 124 9.73 -12.03 2.30
N HIS A 125 9.86 -12.26 1.00
CA HIS A 125 11.17 -12.23 0.35
C HIS A 125 11.87 -10.86 0.40
N PHE A 126 11.12 -9.77 0.51
CA PHE A 126 11.65 -8.43 0.26
C PHE A 126 11.75 -7.55 1.50
N TYR A 127 11.18 -8.00 2.61
CA TYR A 127 11.18 -7.25 3.88
C TYR A 127 11.65 -8.17 5.03
N ARG A 128 12.93 -8.33 5.13
CA ARG A 128 13.58 -8.91 6.30
C ARG A 128 14.34 -7.86 7.07
#